data_c76628152c29fc2e63cd4e2ff27dd363
#
_entry.id   c76628152c29fc2e63cd4e2ff27dd363
#
_cell.length_a   1.000
_cell.length_b   1.000
_cell.length_c   1.000
_cell.angle_alpha   90.00
_cell.angle_beta   90.00
_cell.angle_gamma   90.00
#
_symmetry.space_group_name_H-M   'P 1'
#
loop_
_entity.id
_entity.type
_entity.pdbx_description
1 polymer ?
#
loop_
_entity_poly.entity_id
_entity_poly.type
_entity_poly.pdbx_seq_one_letter_code
_entity_poly.pdbx_strand_id
1 'polypeptide(L)'
;MYVNRRIGRVLAAVAYRIGLTPNQVSIISAVHSFVAIGLIAFGPVNVPMGLLIALLLVLGYAWDSADGQVARLRGGGSPQGEWLDHFIDTLKIASLHLGVLIGLYRVVPETPLLLLIPIVFSIVATTTFSGMLLNDLLKGKHSVASTHERGGGTLMRSLILLPTDFGLVCLVFVLWGWTPAFLIGYGALCLAAVLFLALAAVKWFREIERLGASA
;
A
#
# COMPACT_ATOMS: atom_id res chain seq x y z
N MET A 1 -5.47 8.84 -4.06
CA MET A 1 -5.73 9.51 -2.78
C MET A 1 -7.15 10.11 -2.64
N TYR A 2 -7.61 11.01 -3.51
CA TYR A 2 -8.95 11.63 -3.35
C TYR A 2 -10.12 10.65 -3.47
N VAL A 3 -10.10 9.75 -4.43
CA VAL A 3 -11.18 8.76 -4.68
C VAL A 3 -11.29 7.80 -3.51
N ASN A 4 -10.18 7.20 -3.08
CA ASN A 4 -10.16 6.24 -1.98
C ASN A 4 -10.68 6.84 -0.67
N ARG A 5 -10.31 8.08 -0.33
CA ARG A 5 -10.83 8.78 0.86
C ARG A 5 -12.34 9.04 0.82
N ARG A 6 -12.93 9.21 -0.37
CA ARG A 6 -14.39 9.37 -0.51
C ARG A 6 -15.12 8.05 -0.31
N ILE A 7 -14.62 6.97 -0.92
CA ILE A 7 -15.18 5.62 -0.73
C ILE A 7 -15.00 5.20 0.72
N GLY A 8 -13.82 5.39 1.29
CA GLY A 8 -13.54 5.11 2.71
C GLY A 8 -14.48 5.84 3.67
N ARG A 9 -14.91 7.09 3.35
CA ARG A 9 -15.91 7.81 4.17
C ARG A 9 -17.28 7.14 4.18
N VAL A 10 -17.72 6.64 3.03
CA VAL A 10 -19.00 5.92 2.94
C VAL A 10 -18.92 4.62 3.72
N LEU A 11 -17.84 3.85 3.54
CA LEU A 11 -17.61 2.61 4.26
C LEU A 11 -17.47 2.85 5.76
N ALA A 12 -16.79 3.91 6.19
CA ALA A 12 -16.70 4.27 7.60
C ALA A 12 -18.05 4.64 8.21
N ALA A 13 -18.89 5.37 7.48
CA ALA A 13 -20.24 5.69 7.94
C ALA A 13 -21.11 4.44 8.09
N VAL A 14 -21.01 3.49 7.16
CA VAL A 14 -21.70 2.19 7.26
C VAL A 14 -21.15 1.39 8.45
N ALA A 15 -19.83 1.22 8.55
CA ALA A 15 -19.18 0.49 9.64
C ALA A 15 -19.56 1.06 11.02
N TYR A 16 -19.57 2.39 11.15
CA TYR A 16 -19.95 3.06 12.37
C TYR A 16 -21.41 2.77 12.76
N ARG A 17 -22.34 2.84 11.79
CA ARG A 17 -23.77 2.59 12.00
C ARG A 17 -24.07 1.15 12.43
N ILE A 18 -23.36 0.17 11.86
CA ILE A 18 -23.55 -1.25 12.23
C ILE A 18 -22.70 -1.68 13.43
N GLY A 19 -22.01 -0.74 14.08
CA GLY A 19 -21.31 -0.97 15.34
C GLY A 19 -19.90 -1.55 15.22
N LEU A 20 -19.30 -1.66 14.03
CA LEU A 20 -17.95 -2.21 13.85
C LEU A 20 -16.90 -1.36 14.57
N THR A 21 -15.96 -2.05 15.23
CA THR A 21 -14.76 -1.43 15.79
C THR A 21 -13.73 -1.13 14.69
N PRO A 22 -12.81 -0.17 14.90
CA PRO A 22 -11.71 0.07 13.93
C PRO A 22 -10.93 -1.20 13.59
N ASN A 23 -10.56 -2.01 14.60
CA ASN A 23 -9.82 -3.25 14.40
C ASN A 23 -10.59 -4.28 13.55
N GLN A 24 -11.91 -4.36 13.69
CA GLN A 24 -12.74 -5.21 12.82
C GLN A 24 -12.72 -4.71 11.37
N VAL A 25 -12.69 -3.40 11.15
CA VAL A 25 -12.60 -2.80 9.82
C VAL A 25 -11.23 -3.10 9.20
N SER A 26 -10.13 -3.00 9.96
CA SER A 26 -8.79 -3.40 9.51
C SER A 26 -8.72 -4.90 9.13
N ILE A 27 -9.39 -5.78 9.90
CA ILE A 27 -9.47 -7.21 9.57
C ILE A 27 -10.27 -7.44 8.28
N ILE A 28 -11.37 -6.72 8.06
CA ILE A 28 -12.15 -6.80 6.81
C ILE A 28 -11.28 -6.37 5.61
N SER A 29 -10.52 -5.28 5.75
CA SER A 29 -9.52 -4.85 4.76
C SER A 29 -8.51 -5.96 4.46
N ALA A 30 -7.95 -6.56 5.52
CA ALA A 30 -6.97 -7.65 5.42
C ALA A 30 -7.53 -8.85 4.65
N VAL A 31 -8.75 -9.29 4.98
CA VAL A 31 -9.41 -10.43 4.30
C VAL A 31 -9.53 -10.20 2.80
N HIS A 32 -10.02 -9.03 2.37
CA HIS A 32 -10.12 -8.70 0.94
C HIS A 32 -8.75 -8.75 0.25
N SER A 33 -7.74 -8.14 0.88
CA SER A 33 -6.38 -8.09 0.33
C SER A 33 -5.74 -9.49 0.25
N PHE A 34 -5.82 -10.30 1.30
CA PHE A 34 -5.21 -11.63 1.31
C PHE A 34 -5.94 -12.62 0.41
N VAL A 35 -7.26 -12.52 0.24
CA VAL A 35 -8.00 -13.30 -0.76
C VAL A 35 -7.51 -12.93 -2.16
N ALA A 36 -7.36 -11.63 -2.47
CA ALA A 36 -6.82 -11.19 -3.75
C ALA A 36 -5.39 -11.73 -3.98
N ILE A 37 -4.52 -11.65 -2.95
CA ILE A 37 -3.15 -12.18 -3.02
C ILE A 37 -3.15 -13.69 -3.29
N GLY A 38 -4.02 -14.45 -2.64
CA GLY A 38 -4.19 -15.88 -2.91
C GLY A 38 -4.63 -16.16 -4.34
N LEU A 39 -5.55 -15.35 -4.88
CA LEU A 39 -5.99 -15.45 -6.27
C LEU A 39 -4.87 -15.08 -7.27
N ILE A 40 -4.04 -14.08 -6.95
CA ILE A 40 -2.86 -13.74 -7.76
C ILE A 40 -1.89 -14.91 -7.81
N ALA A 41 -1.59 -15.53 -6.66
CA ALA A 41 -0.61 -16.60 -6.56
C ALA A 41 -1.09 -17.91 -7.21
N PHE A 42 -2.36 -18.27 -7.01
CA PHE A 42 -2.86 -19.63 -7.33
C PHE A 42 -4.02 -19.65 -8.31
N GLY A 43 -4.66 -18.51 -8.59
CA GLY A 43 -5.78 -18.41 -9.51
C GLY A 43 -5.39 -18.52 -10.99
N PRO A 44 -6.35 -18.63 -11.89
CA PRO A 44 -6.10 -18.60 -13.33
C PRO A 44 -5.70 -17.19 -13.79
N VAL A 45 -4.83 -17.14 -14.83
CA VAL A 45 -4.43 -15.87 -15.43
C VAL A 45 -5.33 -15.59 -16.64
N ASN A 46 -6.38 -14.80 -16.39
CA ASN A 46 -7.35 -14.39 -17.42
C ASN A 46 -7.99 -13.04 -17.02
N VAL A 47 -8.70 -12.42 -17.96
CA VAL A 47 -9.30 -11.10 -17.76
C VAL A 47 -10.34 -11.07 -16.63
N PRO A 48 -11.30 -12.01 -16.52
CA PRO A 48 -12.24 -12.01 -15.39
C PRO A 48 -11.56 -12.10 -14.03
N MET A 49 -10.51 -12.92 -13.91
CA MET A 49 -9.74 -13.04 -12.67
C MET A 49 -9.00 -11.73 -12.36
N GLY A 50 -8.40 -11.08 -13.35
CA GLY A 50 -7.75 -9.79 -13.18
C GLY A 50 -8.70 -8.71 -12.66
N LEU A 51 -9.91 -8.66 -13.19
CA LEU A 51 -10.96 -7.75 -12.72
C LEU A 51 -11.38 -8.05 -11.27
N LEU A 52 -11.55 -9.32 -10.92
CA LEU A 52 -11.88 -9.74 -9.55
C LEU A 52 -10.76 -9.37 -8.57
N ILE A 53 -9.51 -9.67 -8.92
CA ILE A 53 -8.33 -9.30 -8.11
C ILE A 53 -8.27 -7.79 -7.89
N ALA A 54 -8.38 -7.00 -8.96
CA ALA A 54 -8.35 -5.54 -8.87
C ALA A 54 -9.49 -5.02 -7.97
N LEU A 55 -10.71 -5.56 -8.11
CA LEU A 55 -11.85 -5.19 -7.28
C LEU A 55 -11.59 -5.49 -5.80
N LEU A 56 -11.11 -6.69 -5.48
CA LEU A 56 -10.82 -7.09 -4.10
C LEU A 56 -9.71 -6.22 -3.47
N LEU A 57 -8.64 -5.92 -4.22
CA LEU A 57 -7.58 -5.04 -3.76
C LEU A 57 -8.07 -3.61 -3.53
N VAL A 58 -8.89 -3.07 -4.44
CA VAL A 58 -9.48 -1.73 -4.30
C VAL A 58 -10.43 -1.68 -3.09
N LEU A 59 -11.26 -2.72 -2.89
CA LEU A 59 -12.11 -2.82 -1.70
C LEU A 59 -11.29 -2.93 -0.42
N GLY A 60 -10.25 -3.77 -0.40
CA GLY A 60 -9.32 -3.85 0.71
C GLY A 60 -8.71 -2.49 1.05
N TYR A 61 -8.20 -1.77 0.05
CA TYR A 61 -7.64 -0.42 0.22
C TYR A 61 -8.68 0.61 0.68
N ALA A 62 -9.93 0.48 0.26
CA ALA A 62 -11.01 1.37 0.70
C ALA A 62 -11.41 1.12 2.16
N TRP A 63 -11.48 -0.14 2.60
CA TRP A 63 -11.71 -0.52 3.99
C TRP A 63 -10.57 -0.07 4.90
N ASP A 64 -9.33 -0.17 4.45
CA ASP A 64 -8.14 0.34 5.10
C ASP A 64 -8.25 1.85 5.38
N SER A 65 -8.62 2.63 4.37
CA SER A 65 -8.91 4.06 4.56
C SER A 65 -10.09 4.33 5.49
N ALA A 66 -10.99 3.38 5.71
CA ALA A 66 -12.17 3.54 6.54
C ALA A 66 -11.88 3.34 8.03
N ASP A 67 -10.95 2.45 8.43
CA ASP A 67 -10.69 2.11 9.84
C ASP A 67 -10.21 3.31 10.67
N GLY A 68 -9.26 4.08 10.17
CA GLY A 68 -8.83 5.33 10.81
C GLY A 68 -9.94 6.40 10.86
N GLN A 69 -10.90 6.36 9.93
CA GLN A 69 -12.06 7.24 9.97
C GLN A 69 -13.07 6.77 11.02
N VAL A 70 -13.30 5.46 11.17
CA VAL A 70 -14.12 4.88 12.25
C VAL A 70 -13.47 5.16 13.60
N ALA A 71 -12.14 5.05 13.72
CA ALA A 71 -11.43 5.40 14.94
C ALA A 71 -11.72 6.85 15.36
N ARG A 72 -11.61 7.80 14.43
CA ARG A 72 -11.91 9.23 14.69
C ARG A 72 -13.39 9.44 15.09
N LEU A 73 -14.32 8.77 14.45
CA LEU A 73 -15.77 8.84 14.79
C LEU A 73 -16.09 8.28 16.17
N ARG A 74 -15.22 7.39 16.71
CA ARG A 74 -15.36 6.78 18.04
C ARG A 74 -14.54 7.49 19.13
N GLY A 75 -13.99 8.66 18.86
CA GLY A 75 -13.27 9.47 19.84
C GLY A 75 -11.74 9.34 19.78
N GLY A 76 -11.19 8.65 18.78
CA GLY A 76 -9.75 8.52 18.55
C GLY A 76 -9.29 7.08 18.34
N GLY A 77 -8.03 6.93 17.90
CA GLY A 77 -7.36 5.64 17.76
C GLY A 77 -6.81 5.12 19.09
N SER A 78 -6.39 3.86 19.11
CA SER A 78 -5.67 3.25 20.22
C SER A 78 -4.29 2.78 19.75
N PRO A 79 -3.27 2.70 20.64
CA PRO A 79 -1.96 2.16 20.28
C PRO A 79 -2.03 0.74 19.70
N GLN A 80 -2.96 -0.07 20.20
CA GLN A 80 -3.21 -1.43 19.69
C GLN A 80 -3.75 -1.40 18.25
N GLY A 81 -4.66 -0.46 17.95
CA GLY A 81 -5.22 -0.30 16.61
C GLY A 81 -4.18 0.16 15.61
N GLU A 82 -3.35 1.14 15.98
CA GLU A 82 -2.24 1.63 15.17
C GLU A 82 -1.22 0.52 14.90
N TRP A 83 -0.86 -0.25 15.92
CA TRP A 83 0.04 -1.40 15.76
C TRP A 83 -0.54 -2.45 14.80
N LEU A 84 -1.83 -2.80 14.97
CA LEU A 84 -2.51 -3.79 14.14
C LEU A 84 -2.56 -3.36 12.67
N ASP A 85 -2.88 -2.10 12.42
CA ASP A 85 -2.93 -1.49 11.10
C ASP A 85 -1.58 -1.59 10.39
N HIS A 86 -0.51 -1.10 11.01
CA HIS A 86 0.83 -1.16 10.44
C HIS A 86 1.36 -2.58 10.26
N PHE A 87 1.00 -3.50 11.18
CA PHE A 87 1.37 -4.91 11.07
C PHE A 87 0.68 -5.58 9.87
N ILE A 88 -0.62 -5.36 9.69
CA ILE A 88 -1.38 -5.86 8.55
C ILE A 88 -0.86 -5.26 7.25
N ASP A 89 -0.57 -3.96 7.23
CA ASP A 89 -0.03 -3.29 6.04
C ASP A 89 1.32 -3.84 5.62
N THR A 90 2.22 -4.08 6.57
CA THR A 90 3.51 -4.72 6.28
C THR A 90 3.32 -6.08 5.62
N LEU A 91 2.41 -6.91 6.16
CA LEU A 91 2.10 -8.22 5.59
C LEU A 91 1.48 -8.10 4.20
N LYS A 92 0.51 -7.20 4.00
CA LYS A 92 -0.13 -6.97 2.68
C LYS A 92 0.91 -6.57 1.63
N ILE A 93 1.76 -5.59 1.95
CA ILE A 93 2.77 -5.07 1.03
C ILE A 93 3.74 -6.17 0.61
N ALA A 94 4.33 -6.87 1.57
CA ALA A 94 5.29 -7.94 1.27
C ALA A 94 4.62 -9.09 0.49
N SER A 95 3.46 -9.57 0.96
CA SER A 95 2.77 -10.73 0.39
C SER A 95 2.23 -10.47 -1.01
N LEU A 96 1.79 -9.25 -1.32
CA LEU A 96 1.26 -8.90 -2.63
C LEU A 96 2.27 -9.19 -3.75
N HIS A 97 3.48 -8.68 -3.60
CA HIS A 97 4.52 -8.86 -4.60
C HIS A 97 5.07 -10.28 -4.65
N LEU A 98 5.10 -10.99 -3.51
CA LEU A 98 5.41 -12.43 -3.48
C LEU A 98 4.32 -13.25 -4.16
N GLY A 99 3.05 -12.89 -4.00
CA GLY A 99 1.93 -13.48 -4.74
C GLY A 99 2.11 -13.30 -6.26
N VAL A 100 2.51 -12.10 -6.70
CA VAL A 100 2.82 -11.83 -8.11
C VAL A 100 3.99 -12.69 -8.60
N LEU A 101 5.04 -12.86 -7.79
CA LEU A 101 6.16 -13.74 -8.12
C LEU A 101 5.68 -15.18 -8.40
N ILE A 102 4.87 -15.73 -7.49
CA ILE A 102 4.33 -17.09 -7.64
C ILE A 102 3.44 -17.20 -8.88
N GLY A 103 2.53 -16.23 -9.08
CA GLY A 103 1.63 -16.21 -10.23
C GLY A 103 2.37 -16.11 -11.56
N LEU A 104 3.37 -15.23 -11.66
CA LEU A 104 4.19 -15.06 -12.87
C LEU A 104 5.08 -16.29 -13.15
N TYR A 105 5.65 -16.90 -12.11
CA TYR A 105 6.45 -18.13 -12.28
C TYR A 105 5.66 -19.25 -12.97
N ARG A 106 4.35 -19.31 -12.74
CA ARG A 106 3.45 -20.30 -13.36
C ARG A 106 3.16 -20.01 -14.84
N VAL A 107 3.34 -18.77 -15.29
CA VAL A 107 2.93 -18.32 -16.63
C VAL A 107 4.12 -18.05 -17.53
N VAL A 108 5.24 -17.59 -16.98
CA VAL A 108 6.45 -17.21 -17.71
C VAL A 108 7.70 -17.89 -17.14
N PRO A 109 7.72 -19.21 -16.97
CA PRO A 109 8.82 -19.91 -16.31
C PRO A 109 10.14 -19.81 -17.09
N GLU A 110 10.09 -19.61 -18.41
CA GLU A 110 11.28 -19.55 -19.27
C GLU A 110 11.98 -18.19 -19.29
N THR A 111 11.44 -17.18 -18.59
CA THR A 111 11.99 -15.83 -18.54
C THR A 111 12.31 -15.42 -17.11
N PRO A 112 13.32 -16.02 -16.46
CA PRO A 112 13.60 -15.81 -15.03
C PRO A 112 13.94 -14.34 -14.71
N LEU A 113 14.46 -13.56 -15.64
CA LEU A 113 14.75 -12.13 -15.43
C LEU A 113 13.49 -11.32 -15.13
N LEU A 114 12.33 -11.70 -15.68
CA LEU A 114 11.07 -11.01 -15.40
C LEU A 114 10.60 -11.23 -13.97
N LEU A 115 11.01 -12.33 -13.34
CA LEU A 115 10.71 -12.65 -11.95
C LEU A 115 11.47 -11.77 -10.94
N LEU A 116 12.51 -11.08 -11.40
CA LEU A 116 13.21 -10.08 -10.58
C LEU A 116 12.32 -8.86 -10.30
N ILE A 117 11.38 -8.54 -11.19
CA ILE A 117 10.49 -7.36 -11.00
C ILE A 117 9.69 -7.48 -9.69
N PRO A 118 8.93 -8.54 -9.41
CA PRO A 118 8.19 -8.66 -8.15
C PRO A 118 9.11 -8.81 -6.94
N ILE A 119 10.30 -9.39 -7.06
CA ILE A 119 11.28 -9.47 -5.98
C ILE A 119 11.75 -8.07 -5.60
N VAL A 120 12.22 -7.30 -6.57
CA VAL A 120 12.67 -5.91 -6.36
C VAL A 120 11.53 -5.07 -5.81
N PHE A 121 10.32 -5.21 -6.35
CA PHE A 121 9.17 -4.44 -5.89
C PHE A 121 8.81 -4.78 -4.45
N SER A 122 8.84 -6.06 -4.04
CA SER A 122 8.61 -6.47 -2.65
C SER A 122 9.61 -5.81 -1.70
N ILE A 123 10.91 -5.86 -2.04
CA ILE A 123 11.97 -5.24 -1.25
C ILE A 123 11.75 -3.73 -1.15
N VAL A 124 11.55 -3.06 -2.28
CA VAL A 124 11.41 -1.61 -2.35
C VAL A 124 10.16 -1.13 -1.60
N ALA A 125 9.01 -1.77 -1.82
CA ALA A 125 7.76 -1.38 -1.20
C ALA A 125 7.79 -1.56 0.32
N THR A 126 8.30 -2.71 0.80
CA THR A 126 8.44 -3.00 2.24
C THR A 126 9.45 -2.06 2.89
N THR A 127 10.60 -1.81 2.24
CA THR A 127 11.61 -0.86 2.75
C THR A 127 11.07 0.56 2.80
N THR A 128 10.31 0.98 1.79
CA THR A 128 9.68 2.31 1.76
C THR A 128 8.71 2.48 2.91
N PHE A 129 7.84 1.50 3.15
CA PHE A 129 6.87 1.54 4.24
C PHE A 129 7.55 1.55 5.60
N SER A 130 8.49 0.63 5.84
CA SER A 130 9.23 0.53 7.11
C SER A 130 10.09 1.78 7.38
N GLY A 131 10.75 2.31 6.33
CA GLY A 131 11.55 3.53 6.43
C GLY A 131 10.70 4.76 6.75
N MET A 132 9.50 4.85 6.18
CA MET A 132 8.55 5.91 6.49
C MET A 132 8.08 5.85 7.94
N LEU A 133 7.68 4.67 8.44
CA LEU A 133 7.30 4.45 9.83
C LEU A 133 8.42 4.80 10.80
N LEU A 134 9.63 4.31 10.54
CA LEU A 134 10.79 4.60 11.38
C LEU A 134 11.08 6.10 11.42
N ASN A 135 11.02 6.79 10.28
CA ASN A 135 11.22 8.21 10.19
C ASN A 135 10.18 9.00 11.00
N ASP A 136 8.91 8.61 10.93
CA ASP A 136 7.83 9.26 11.69
C ASP A 136 7.96 8.99 13.20
N LEU A 137 8.33 7.78 13.61
CA LEU A 137 8.60 7.43 15.02
C LEU A 137 9.78 8.23 15.60
N LEU A 138 10.88 8.36 14.84
CA LEU A 138 12.05 9.13 15.29
C LEU A 138 11.72 10.63 15.40
N LYS A 139 10.96 11.18 14.46
CA LYS A 139 10.47 12.58 14.54
C LYS A 139 9.55 12.79 15.74
N GLY A 140 8.65 11.86 16.00
CA GLY A 140 7.75 11.89 17.16
C GLY A 140 8.50 11.95 18.49
N LYS A 141 9.60 11.19 18.63
CA LYS A 141 10.47 11.25 19.83
C LYS A 141 11.11 12.63 20.06
N HIS A 142 11.34 13.39 19.01
CA HIS A 142 11.90 14.74 19.06
C HIS A 142 10.85 15.85 18.97
N SER A 143 9.56 15.52 19.16
CA SER A 143 8.43 16.47 19.08
C SER A 143 8.37 17.25 17.75
N VAL A 144 8.85 16.63 16.66
CA VAL A 144 8.80 17.20 15.31
C VAL A 144 7.61 16.59 14.58
N ALA A 145 6.80 17.44 13.93
CA ALA A 145 5.62 17.02 13.18
C ALA A 145 5.96 15.96 12.14
N SER A 146 5.11 14.91 12.07
CA SER A 146 5.24 13.79 11.12
C SER A 146 5.23 14.27 9.67
N THR A 147 5.76 13.46 8.78
CA THR A 147 5.76 13.74 7.34
C THR A 147 4.34 13.80 6.78
N HIS A 148 3.39 13.10 7.41
CA HIS A 148 1.97 13.06 7.03
C HIS A 148 1.16 14.29 7.46
N GLU A 149 1.52 14.94 8.55
CA GLU A 149 0.80 16.11 9.08
C GLU A 149 1.05 17.40 8.28
N ARG A 150 2.11 17.46 7.49
CA ARG A 150 2.36 18.60 6.59
C ARG A 150 1.42 18.55 5.38
N GLY A 151 0.14 18.83 5.61
CA GLY A 151 -0.87 19.05 4.60
C GLY A 151 -0.53 20.29 3.76
N GLY A 152 -0.58 20.17 2.43
CA GLY A 152 -0.29 21.25 1.49
C GLY A 152 0.54 20.73 0.32
N GLY A 153 0.03 19.72 -0.39
CA GLY A 153 0.64 19.27 -1.65
C GLY A 153 0.05 20.05 -2.82
N THR A 154 0.91 20.68 -3.64
CA THR A 154 0.51 21.16 -4.96
C THR A 154 0.07 19.98 -5.82
N LEU A 155 -0.83 20.23 -6.80
CA LEU A 155 -1.24 19.21 -7.79
C LEU A 155 -0.04 18.50 -8.42
N MET A 156 1.04 19.24 -8.70
CA MET A 156 2.30 18.71 -9.23
C MET A 156 2.92 17.65 -8.30
N ARG A 157 2.95 17.91 -6.99
CA ARG A 157 3.47 16.95 -6.00
C ARG A 157 2.60 15.71 -5.91
N SER A 158 1.28 15.87 -6.01
CA SER A 158 0.35 14.74 -6.04
C SER A 158 0.52 13.89 -7.30
N LEU A 159 0.80 14.50 -8.45
CA LEU A 159 1.08 13.80 -9.71
C LEU A 159 2.41 13.04 -9.66
N ILE A 160 3.45 13.63 -9.07
CA ILE A 160 4.77 12.98 -8.91
C ILE A 160 4.68 11.76 -7.96
N LEU A 161 3.80 11.82 -6.96
CA LEU A 161 3.57 10.72 -6.01
C LEU A 161 2.52 9.70 -6.52
N LEU A 162 1.84 9.99 -7.62
CA LEU A 162 0.80 9.13 -8.16
C LEU A 162 1.31 7.70 -8.48
N PRO A 163 2.49 7.50 -9.11
CA PRO A 163 3.00 6.16 -9.40
C PRO A 163 3.33 5.31 -8.16
N THR A 164 3.50 5.93 -7.00
CA THR A 164 3.73 5.24 -5.72
C THR A 164 2.44 5.05 -4.91
N ASP A 165 1.28 5.47 -5.44
CA ASP A 165 -0.02 5.26 -4.80
C ASP A 165 -0.42 3.79 -4.91
N PHE A 166 -0.68 3.14 -3.78
CA PHE A 166 -1.13 1.75 -3.72
C PHE A 166 -2.39 1.50 -4.56
N GLY A 167 -3.23 2.51 -4.75
CA GLY A 167 -4.39 2.43 -5.63
C GLY A 167 -4.04 2.12 -7.09
N LEU A 168 -2.93 2.64 -7.61
CA LEU A 168 -2.46 2.30 -8.97
C LEU A 168 -1.94 0.87 -9.03
N VAL A 169 -1.28 0.40 -7.96
CA VAL A 169 -0.88 -1.01 -7.86
C VAL A 169 -2.11 -1.92 -7.87
N CYS A 170 -3.20 -1.54 -7.20
CA CYS A 170 -4.46 -2.30 -7.28
C CYS A 170 -5.04 -2.32 -8.70
N LEU A 171 -5.03 -1.19 -9.39
CA LEU A 171 -5.63 -1.06 -10.71
C LEU A 171 -4.83 -1.76 -11.82
N VAL A 172 -3.52 -1.91 -11.69
CA VAL A 172 -2.71 -2.60 -12.70
C VAL A 172 -3.13 -4.06 -12.89
N PHE A 173 -3.76 -4.68 -11.87
CA PHE A 173 -4.27 -6.05 -11.95
C PHE A 173 -5.45 -6.22 -12.91
N VAL A 174 -6.11 -5.16 -13.36
CA VAL A 174 -7.06 -5.21 -14.48
C VAL A 174 -6.39 -5.82 -15.73
N LEU A 175 -5.08 -5.61 -15.88
CA LEU A 175 -4.28 -6.13 -16.98
C LEU A 175 -3.77 -7.56 -16.75
N TRP A 176 -4.08 -8.20 -15.60
CA TRP A 176 -3.56 -9.52 -15.21
C TRP A 176 -3.77 -10.61 -16.27
N GLY A 177 -4.91 -10.60 -16.94
CA GLY A 177 -5.22 -11.55 -18.02
C GLY A 177 -4.48 -11.29 -19.34
N TRP A 178 -3.77 -10.17 -19.44
CA TRP A 178 -2.90 -9.83 -20.58
C TRP A 178 -1.47 -9.61 -20.06
N THR A 179 -0.77 -10.74 -19.87
CA THR A 179 0.54 -10.80 -19.21
C THR A 179 1.57 -9.76 -19.73
N PRO A 180 1.73 -9.51 -21.05
CA PRO A 180 2.67 -8.49 -21.51
C PRO A 180 2.31 -7.08 -21.05
N ALA A 181 1.03 -6.70 -21.13
CA ALA A 181 0.59 -5.38 -20.67
C ALA A 181 0.71 -5.24 -19.15
N PHE A 182 0.38 -6.31 -18.41
CA PHE A 182 0.57 -6.35 -16.96
C PHE A 182 2.05 -6.14 -16.61
N LEU A 183 2.98 -6.86 -17.23
CA LEU A 183 4.41 -6.75 -16.97
C LEU A 183 4.94 -5.33 -17.25
N ILE A 184 4.49 -4.70 -18.34
CA ILE A 184 4.87 -3.32 -18.67
C ILE A 184 4.35 -2.35 -17.58
N GLY A 185 3.07 -2.42 -17.24
CA GLY A 185 2.46 -1.52 -16.25
C GLY A 185 3.03 -1.74 -14.85
N TYR A 186 3.13 -3.00 -14.43
CA TYR A 186 3.67 -3.38 -13.12
C TYR A 186 5.17 -3.06 -13.00
N GLY A 187 5.96 -3.29 -14.06
CA GLY A 187 7.37 -2.93 -14.14
C GLY A 187 7.59 -1.42 -14.08
N ALA A 188 6.75 -0.64 -14.76
CA ALA A 188 6.80 0.81 -14.69
C ALA A 188 6.52 1.33 -13.26
N LEU A 189 5.53 0.74 -12.55
CA LEU A 189 5.26 1.06 -11.15
C LEU A 189 6.44 0.66 -10.24
N CYS A 190 7.05 -0.50 -10.48
CA CYS A 190 8.25 -0.94 -9.76
C CYS A 190 9.40 0.06 -9.94
N LEU A 191 9.69 0.48 -11.18
CA LEU A 191 10.74 1.45 -11.46
C LEU A 191 10.47 2.79 -10.76
N ALA A 192 9.23 3.27 -10.82
CA ALA A 192 8.84 4.49 -10.12
C ALA A 192 9.00 4.37 -8.60
N ALA A 193 8.68 3.21 -8.01
CA ALA A 193 8.89 2.94 -6.59
C ALA A 193 10.38 2.91 -6.21
N VAL A 194 11.25 2.32 -7.05
CA VAL A 194 12.71 2.32 -6.87
C VAL A 194 13.24 3.76 -6.85
N LEU A 195 12.86 4.57 -7.84
CA LEU A 195 13.29 5.98 -7.92
C LEU A 195 12.79 6.78 -6.72
N PHE A 196 11.54 6.56 -6.32
CA PHE A 196 10.97 7.20 -5.13
C PHE A 196 11.76 6.84 -3.87
N LEU A 197 12.02 5.55 -3.63
CA LEU A 197 12.78 5.10 -2.46
C LEU A 197 14.19 5.70 -2.44
N ALA A 198 14.88 5.74 -3.58
CA ALA A 198 16.21 6.33 -3.66
C ALA A 198 16.23 7.82 -3.23
N LEU A 199 15.25 8.59 -3.74
CA LEU A 199 15.11 10.00 -3.37
C LEU A 199 14.65 10.17 -1.90
N ALA A 200 13.70 9.34 -1.47
CA ALA A 200 13.16 9.39 -0.12
C ALA A 200 14.22 9.01 0.92
N ALA A 201 15.04 7.99 0.67
CA ALA A 201 16.09 7.55 1.59
C ALA A 201 17.11 8.66 1.86
N VAL A 202 17.59 9.35 0.80
CA VAL A 202 18.50 10.48 0.96
C VAL A 202 17.84 11.62 1.75
N LYS A 203 16.58 11.91 1.46
CA LYS A 203 15.84 12.96 2.17
C LYS A 203 15.64 12.59 3.64
N TRP A 204 15.17 11.38 3.94
CA TRP A 204 14.92 10.90 5.31
C TRP A 204 16.21 10.87 6.13
N PHE A 205 17.30 10.35 5.56
CA PHE A 205 18.60 10.37 6.23
C PHE A 205 19.02 11.76 6.66
N ARG A 206 18.93 12.77 5.75
CA ARG A 206 19.25 14.16 6.07
C ARG A 206 18.30 14.79 7.08
N GLU A 207 17.03 14.40 7.08
CA GLU A 207 16.06 14.88 8.07
C GLU A 207 16.41 14.37 9.48
N ILE A 208 16.78 13.09 9.60
CA ILE A 208 17.15 12.48 10.90
C ILE A 208 18.51 13.02 11.39
N GLU A 209 19.49 13.22 10.50
CA GLU A 209 20.77 13.85 10.84
C GLU A 209 20.57 15.22 11.53
N ARG A 210 19.67 16.03 11.01
CA ARG A 210 19.35 17.35 11.59
C ARG A 210 18.70 17.25 12.97
N LEU A 211 17.93 16.20 13.26
CA LEU A 211 17.37 15.99 14.60
C LEU A 211 18.46 15.71 15.63
N GLY A 212 19.50 14.94 15.26
CA GLY A 212 20.64 14.66 16.14
C GLY A 212 21.53 15.89 16.39
N ALA A 213 21.58 16.83 15.46
CA ALA A 213 22.38 18.06 15.62
C ALA A 213 21.68 19.13 16.48
N SER A 214 20.37 18.99 16.75
CA SER A 214 19.57 19.93 17.54
C SER A 214 19.29 19.43 18.97
N ALA A 215 19.79 18.26 19.34
CA ALA A 215 19.72 17.66 20.66
C ALA A 215 21.03 17.86 21.43
#